data_7b8934b96a6d89fd5db1b9f3c1133d77
#
_entry.id   7b8934b96a6d89fd5db1b9f3c1133d77
#
_cell.length_a   1.000
_cell.length_b   1.000
_cell.length_c   1.000
_cell.angle_alpha   90.00
_cell.angle_beta   90.00
_cell.angle_gamma   90.00
#
_symmetry.space_group_name_H-M   'P 1'
#
loop_
_entity.id
_entity.type
_entity.pdbx_description
1 polymer ?
#
loop_
_entity_poly.entity_id
_entity_poly.type
_entity_poly.pdbx_seq_one_letter_code
_entity_poly.pdbx_strand_id
1 'polypeptide(L)'
;MTIKTVVITGAASGIGRHWANALLNKSDEYRLVLADINEEGLRAAFKPSEHVRLHLLDIRSVGQWRSVIDDALQNFGRVDYLFNVAGANRPMFFRDQPIEAIDRVIDVNLKGALVGMKLVGEVMLKQGAGHIINVASLAGLSPTPGNALYSAAKGGLRNASIAAAVEWRKRGVAVTVVSPDLVDTPIMQKHLEGGGDEVALTYTGVTLTVVDLEQAFWKAMRDKPLEINLPRWRGWLAKLNHVNPSLMFWLYEPMKKRGMKRLERIRKERLENRK
;
A
#
# COMPACT_ATOMS: atom_id res chain seq x y z
N MET A 1 -11.83 18.97 19.96
CA MET A 1 -11.27 18.77 18.59
C MET A 1 -12.31 18.09 17.73
N THR A 2 -12.40 18.38 16.43
CA THR A 2 -13.37 17.69 15.55
C THR A 2 -12.85 16.29 15.25
N ILE A 3 -13.65 15.24 15.49
CA ILE A 3 -13.32 13.85 15.19
C ILE A 3 -13.09 13.69 13.68
N LYS A 4 -12.02 13.04 13.28
CA LYS A 4 -11.61 12.86 11.88
C LYS A 4 -12.10 11.55 11.30
N THR A 5 -12.68 11.57 10.11
CA THR A 5 -13.12 10.36 9.39
C THR A 5 -12.02 9.83 8.50
N VAL A 6 -11.68 8.55 8.69
CA VAL A 6 -10.58 7.85 7.99
C VAL A 6 -11.14 6.64 7.25
N VAL A 7 -10.95 6.60 5.94
CA VAL A 7 -11.25 5.43 5.10
C VAL A 7 -9.96 4.63 4.90
N ILE A 8 -9.99 3.32 5.14
CA ILE A 8 -8.84 2.41 4.98
C ILE A 8 -9.22 1.24 4.10
N THR A 9 -8.53 1.03 2.99
CA THR A 9 -8.67 -0.17 2.16
C THR A 9 -7.64 -1.23 2.53
N GLY A 10 -7.97 -2.52 2.35
CA GLY A 10 -7.09 -3.61 2.78
C GLY A 10 -7.04 -3.78 4.30
N ALA A 11 -8.13 -3.46 4.99
CA ALA A 11 -8.18 -3.40 6.44
C ALA A 11 -8.28 -4.77 7.13
N ALA A 12 -8.57 -5.86 6.42
CA ALA A 12 -8.69 -7.19 7.01
C ALA A 12 -7.35 -7.81 7.44
N SER A 13 -6.21 -7.32 6.93
CA SER A 13 -4.90 -7.95 7.20
C SER A 13 -3.73 -6.98 7.11
N GLY A 14 -2.55 -7.44 7.54
CA GLY A 14 -1.25 -6.79 7.32
C GLY A 14 -1.23 -5.33 7.76
N ILE A 15 -0.77 -4.46 6.87
CA ILE A 15 -0.57 -3.03 7.11
C ILE A 15 -1.88 -2.33 7.44
N GLY A 16 -2.95 -2.58 6.67
CA GLY A 16 -4.25 -1.93 6.85
C GLY A 16 -4.89 -2.29 8.19
N ARG A 17 -4.84 -3.56 8.58
CA ARG A 17 -5.34 -4.02 9.89
C ARG A 17 -4.56 -3.40 11.05
N HIS A 18 -3.24 -3.39 10.96
CA HIS A 18 -2.40 -2.78 11.99
C HIS A 18 -2.70 -1.30 12.15
N TRP A 19 -2.78 -0.58 11.02
CA TRP A 19 -3.08 0.86 11.03
C TRP A 19 -4.47 1.18 11.59
N ALA A 20 -5.49 0.39 11.22
CA ALA A 20 -6.82 0.54 11.78
C ALA A 20 -6.82 0.38 13.32
N ASN A 21 -6.10 -0.62 13.84
CA ASN A 21 -5.96 -0.81 15.29
C ASN A 21 -5.24 0.38 15.96
N ALA A 22 -4.18 0.93 15.35
CA ALA A 22 -3.47 2.09 15.87
C ALA A 22 -4.37 3.33 16.00
N LEU A 23 -5.28 3.53 15.03
CA LEU A 23 -6.27 4.61 15.08
C LEU A 23 -7.41 4.34 16.08
N LEU A 24 -7.84 3.07 16.25
CA LEU A 24 -8.86 2.69 17.24
C LEU A 24 -8.41 2.96 18.67
N ASN A 25 -7.11 2.86 18.96
CA ASN A 25 -6.56 3.24 20.26
C ASN A 25 -6.68 4.75 20.54
N LYS A 26 -7.16 5.53 19.56
CA LYS A 26 -7.45 6.97 19.62
C LYS A 26 -8.87 7.27 19.13
N SER A 27 -9.85 6.47 19.54
CA SER A 27 -11.25 6.56 19.09
C SER A 27 -11.90 7.92 19.33
N ASP A 28 -11.42 8.67 20.31
CA ASP A 28 -11.87 10.04 20.58
C ASP A 28 -11.44 11.04 19.49
N GLU A 29 -10.43 10.68 18.69
CA GLU A 29 -9.90 11.51 17.61
C GLU A 29 -10.38 11.07 16.22
N TYR A 30 -10.72 9.75 16.06
CA TYR A 30 -10.96 9.16 14.74
C TYR A 30 -12.23 8.31 14.66
N ARG A 31 -12.92 8.42 13.52
CA ARG A 31 -13.97 7.50 13.05
C ARG A 31 -13.46 6.75 11.83
N LEU A 32 -13.71 5.45 11.76
CA LEU A 32 -13.11 4.58 10.78
C LEU A 32 -14.15 3.96 9.85
N VAL A 33 -13.86 4.02 8.56
CA VAL A 33 -14.55 3.24 7.52
C VAL A 33 -13.54 2.23 6.98
N LEU A 34 -13.66 0.99 7.43
CA LEU A 34 -12.74 -0.10 7.15
C LEU A 34 -13.29 -0.94 6.01
N ALA A 35 -12.52 -1.12 4.96
CA ALA A 35 -12.95 -1.79 3.76
C ALA A 35 -11.94 -2.85 3.30
N ASP A 36 -12.45 -4.02 2.90
CA ASP A 36 -11.64 -5.10 2.35
C ASP A 36 -12.48 -5.99 1.42
N ILE A 37 -11.84 -6.70 0.50
CA ILE A 37 -12.49 -7.73 -0.31
C ILE A 37 -12.76 -9.01 0.50
N ASN A 38 -12.01 -9.25 1.57
CA ASN A 38 -12.20 -10.34 2.51
C ASN A 38 -13.11 -9.89 3.66
N GLU A 39 -14.41 -9.94 3.43
CA GLU A 39 -15.41 -9.50 4.41
C GLU A 39 -15.36 -10.34 5.71
N GLU A 40 -15.16 -11.65 5.60
CA GLU A 40 -15.06 -12.55 6.76
C GLU A 40 -13.87 -12.16 7.65
N GLY A 41 -12.67 -12.00 7.04
CA GLY A 41 -11.48 -11.54 7.74
C GLY A 41 -11.63 -10.15 8.36
N LEU A 42 -12.34 -9.24 7.68
CA LEU A 42 -12.63 -7.91 8.20
C LEU A 42 -13.53 -7.97 9.44
N ARG A 43 -14.65 -8.74 9.39
CA ARG A 43 -15.58 -8.92 10.50
C ARG A 43 -15.00 -9.73 11.67
N ALA A 44 -14.06 -10.63 11.40
CA ALA A 44 -13.29 -11.32 12.44
C ALA A 44 -12.31 -10.39 13.17
N ALA A 45 -11.75 -9.39 12.45
CA ALA A 45 -10.78 -8.46 13.01
C ALA A 45 -11.42 -7.28 13.75
N PHE A 46 -12.59 -6.82 13.31
CA PHE A 46 -13.23 -5.59 13.81
C PHE A 46 -14.73 -5.79 14.04
N LYS A 47 -15.26 -5.02 15.01
CA LYS A 47 -16.72 -4.95 15.25
C LYS A 47 -17.24 -3.58 14.82
N PRO A 48 -18.40 -3.51 14.15
CA PRO A 48 -19.08 -2.23 13.90
C PRO A 48 -19.43 -1.52 15.21
N SER A 49 -19.36 -0.20 15.22
CA SER A 49 -19.74 0.65 16.35
C SER A 49 -20.15 2.03 15.84
N GLU A 50 -20.46 2.96 16.75
CA GLU A 50 -20.69 4.37 16.40
C GLU A 50 -19.45 5.04 15.76
N HIS A 51 -18.24 4.51 16.00
CA HIS A 51 -16.99 5.00 15.43
C HIS A 51 -16.42 4.12 14.31
N VAL A 52 -17.02 2.95 14.03
CA VAL A 52 -16.46 1.97 13.07
C VAL A 52 -17.54 1.45 12.12
N ARG A 53 -17.32 1.67 10.83
CA ARG A 53 -18.10 1.09 9.73
C ARG A 53 -17.26 0.07 8.98
N LEU A 54 -17.87 -1.06 8.60
CA LEU A 54 -17.22 -2.15 7.88
C LEU A 54 -17.87 -2.35 6.53
N HIS A 55 -17.06 -2.43 5.46
CA HIS A 55 -17.55 -2.59 4.10
C HIS A 55 -16.82 -3.70 3.34
N LEU A 56 -17.59 -4.54 2.65
CA LEU A 56 -17.07 -5.34 1.55
C LEU A 56 -16.70 -4.40 0.41
N LEU A 57 -15.43 -4.38 0.00
CA LEU A 57 -14.96 -3.53 -1.08
C LEU A 57 -13.97 -4.28 -1.98
N ASP A 58 -14.41 -4.58 -3.18
CA ASP A 58 -13.49 -4.76 -4.30
C ASP A 58 -13.13 -3.37 -4.85
N ILE A 59 -11.88 -2.95 -4.62
CA ILE A 59 -11.44 -1.61 -5.03
C ILE A 59 -11.53 -1.35 -6.53
N ARG A 60 -11.74 -2.39 -7.36
CA ARG A 60 -11.99 -2.27 -8.80
C ARG A 60 -13.41 -1.81 -9.12
N SER A 61 -14.34 -1.96 -8.16
CA SER A 61 -15.77 -1.66 -8.32
C SER A 61 -16.10 -0.22 -7.96
N VAL A 62 -16.42 0.59 -8.96
CA VAL A 62 -16.88 1.99 -8.77
C VAL A 62 -18.15 2.03 -7.92
N GLY A 63 -19.09 1.08 -8.12
CA GLY A 63 -20.34 1.02 -7.36
C GLY A 63 -20.10 0.78 -5.86
N GLN A 64 -19.21 -0.16 -5.51
CA GLN A 64 -18.87 -0.42 -4.11
C GLN A 64 -18.14 0.76 -3.48
N TRP A 65 -17.23 1.44 -4.19
CA TRP A 65 -16.62 2.67 -3.71
C TRP A 65 -17.64 3.76 -3.39
N ARG A 66 -18.64 3.96 -4.24
CA ARG A 66 -19.73 4.92 -3.98
C ARG A 66 -20.47 4.57 -2.70
N SER A 67 -20.84 3.30 -2.50
CA SER A 67 -21.50 2.85 -1.27
C SER A 67 -20.66 3.12 -0.01
N VAL A 68 -19.34 2.88 -0.07
CA VAL A 68 -18.42 3.20 1.04
C VAL A 68 -18.40 4.71 1.34
N ILE A 69 -18.33 5.53 0.30
CA ILE A 69 -18.29 6.99 0.44
C ILE A 69 -19.63 7.53 0.96
N ASP A 70 -20.75 7.06 0.42
CA ASP A 70 -22.09 7.48 0.81
C ASP A 70 -22.35 7.14 2.29
N ASP A 71 -21.98 5.93 2.73
CA ASP A 71 -22.08 5.54 4.15
C ASP A 71 -21.20 6.43 5.05
N ALA A 72 -19.96 6.73 4.62
CA ALA A 72 -19.09 7.64 5.36
C ALA A 72 -19.68 9.03 5.51
N LEU A 73 -20.28 9.57 4.44
CA LEU A 73 -20.90 10.90 4.44
C LEU A 73 -22.21 10.92 5.25
N GLN A 74 -23.05 9.89 5.14
CA GLN A 74 -24.31 9.79 5.87
C GLN A 74 -24.09 9.66 7.38
N ASN A 75 -23.13 8.86 7.82
CA ASN A 75 -22.89 8.60 9.23
C ASN A 75 -21.91 9.57 9.90
N PHE A 76 -20.93 10.09 9.16
CA PHE A 76 -19.84 10.89 9.70
C PHE A 76 -19.75 12.30 9.11
N GLY A 77 -20.51 12.59 8.05
CA GLY A 77 -20.65 13.92 7.44
C GLY A 77 -19.46 14.35 6.57
N ARG A 78 -18.32 13.64 6.61
CA ARG A 78 -17.09 14.01 5.93
C ARG A 78 -16.12 12.84 5.76
N VAL A 79 -15.11 13.03 4.89
CA VAL A 79 -13.94 12.16 4.80
C VAL A 79 -12.67 13.02 4.90
N ASP A 80 -11.88 12.83 5.96
CA ASP A 80 -10.66 13.59 6.20
C ASP A 80 -9.41 12.89 5.62
N TYR A 81 -9.37 11.55 5.71
CA TYR A 81 -8.23 10.75 5.24
C TYR A 81 -8.70 9.55 4.43
N LEU A 82 -7.96 9.25 3.37
CA LEU A 82 -8.01 7.97 2.67
C LEU A 82 -6.64 7.31 2.74
N PHE A 83 -6.59 6.08 3.24
CA PHE A 83 -5.43 5.21 3.15
C PHE A 83 -5.70 4.11 2.13
N ASN A 84 -5.15 4.25 0.93
CA ASN A 84 -5.14 3.23 -0.11
C ASN A 84 -4.04 2.23 0.19
N VAL A 85 -4.36 1.20 1.00
CA VAL A 85 -3.41 0.15 1.43
C VAL A 85 -3.63 -1.14 0.66
N ALA A 86 -4.85 -1.41 0.20
CA ALA A 86 -5.18 -2.62 -0.54
C ALA A 86 -4.24 -2.84 -1.73
N GLY A 87 -3.79 -4.08 -1.87
CA GLY A 87 -2.91 -4.48 -2.96
C GLY A 87 -2.60 -5.97 -2.90
N ALA A 88 -2.13 -6.51 -4.01
CA ALA A 88 -1.74 -7.90 -4.13
C ALA A 88 -0.44 -8.02 -4.90
N ASN A 89 0.38 -8.99 -4.54
CA ASN A 89 1.60 -9.31 -5.27
C ASN A 89 1.78 -10.83 -5.39
N ARG A 90 2.11 -11.26 -6.59
CA ARG A 90 2.54 -12.63 -6.89
C ARG A 90 3.76 -12.53 -7.81
N PRO A 91 4.97 -12.56 -7.25
CA PRO A 91 6.20 -12.52 -8.03
C PRO A 91 6.26 -13.65 -9.05
N MET A 92 6.68 -13.30 -10.27
CA MET A 92 6.91 -14.23 -11.36
C MET A 92 7.75 -13.52 -12.43
N PHE A 93 8.67 -14.22 -13.10
CA PHE A 93 9.39 -13.60 -14.21
C PHE A 93 8.42 -13.21 -15.33
N PHE A 94 8.68 -12.09 -15.98
CA PHE A 94 7.77 -11.53 -16.98
C PHE A 94 7.46 -12.50 -18.12
N ARG A 95 8.45 -13.30 -18.56
CA ARG A 95 8.28 -14.32 -19.58
C ARG A 95 7.29 -15.44 -19.20
N ASP A 96 7.13 -15.69 -17.90
CA ASP A 96 6.30 -16.78 -17.36
C ASP A 96 4.92 -16.28 -16.89
N GLN A 97 4.67 -14.96 -16.97
CA GLN A 97 3.40 -14.35 -16.58
C GLN A 97 2.29 -14.73 -17.59
N PRO A 98 1.15 -15.28 -17.15
CA PRO A 98 -0.02 -15.41 -18.01
C PRO A 98 -0.56 -14.01 -18.36
N ILE A 99 -1.14 -13.88 -19.55
CA ILE A 99 -1.68 -12.60 -20.04
C ILE A 99 -2.70 -12.00 -19.06
N GLU A 100 -3.54 -12.84 -18.49
CA GLU A 100 -4.60 -12.45 -17.54
C GLU A 100 -4.02 -11.89 -16.21
N ALA A 101 -2.74 -12.14 -15.92
CA ALA A 101 -2.08 -11.54 -14.78
C ALA A 101 -1.86 -10.03 -14.97
N ILE A 102 -1.75 -9.55 -16.20
CA ILE A 102 -1.59 -8.12 -16.52
C ILE A 102 -2.81 -7.37 -15.98
N ASP A 103 -4.01 -7.75 -16.43
CA ASP A 103 -5.25 -7.10 -16.00
C ASP A 103 -5.42 -7.19 -14.48
N ARG A 104 -5.25 -8.38 -13.91
CA ARG A 104 -5.42 -8.59 -12.48
C ARG A 104 -4.48 -7.72 -11.64
N VAL A 105 -3.20 -7.64 -12.01
CA VAL A 105 -2.21 -6.87 -11.23
C VAL A 105 -2.42 -5.37 -11.41
N ILE A 106 -2.68 -4.91 -12.64
CA ILE A 106 -2.92 -3.51 -12.94
C ILE A 106 -4.25 -3.05 -12.33
N ASP A 107 -5.32 -3.83 -12.49
CA ASP A 107 -6.63 -3.48 -11.96
C ASP A 107 -6.63 -3.34 -10.44
N VAL A 108 -5.94 -4.23 -9.71
CA VAL A 108 -5.88 -4.14 -8.25
C VAL A 108 -4.90 -3.06 -7.79
N ASN A 109 -3.63 -3.09 -8.23
CA ASN A 109 -2.58 -2.27 -7.63
C ASN A 109 -2.47 -0.84 -8.21
N LEU A 110 -3.11 -0.57 -9.32
CA LEU A 110 -3.14 0.74 -9.97
C LEU A 110 -4.56 1.26 -10.10
N LYS A 111 -5.37 0.67 -10.99
CA LYS A 111 -6.71 1.18 -11.33
C LYS A 111 -7.61 1.30 -10.10
N GLY A 112 -7.69 0.27 -9.24
CA GLY A 112 -8.51 0.29 -8.04
C GLY A 112 -8.11 1.39 -7.05
N ALA A 113 -6.81 1.60 -6.85
CA ALA A 113 -6.31 2.70 -6.02
C ALA A 113 -6.61 4.09 -6.66
N LEU A 114 -6.50 4.21 -7.99
CA LEU A 114 -6.84 5.44 -8.71
C LEU A 114 -8.34 5.74 -8.64
N VAL A 115 -9.22 4.72 -8.74
CA VAL A 115 -10.66 4.88 -8.56
C VAL A 115 -10.97 5.44 -7.18
N GLY A 116 -10.41 4.86 -6.11
CA GLY A 116 -10.57 5.36 -4.75
C GLY A 116 -10.04 6.79 -4.59
N MET A 117 -8.83 7.05 -5.09
CA MET A 117 -8.24 8.39 -5.07
C MET A 117 -9.11 9.42 -5.79
N LYS A 118 -9.67 9.08 -6.96
CA LYS A 118 -10.55 9.96 -7.73
C LYS A 118 -11.85 10.26 -6.98
N LEU A 119 -12.56 9.22 -6.53
CA LEU A 119 -13.90 9.38 -5.94
C LEU A 119 -13.84 10.06 -4.56
N VAL A 120 -12.92 9.63 -3.70
CA VAL A 120 -12.72 10.27 -2.38
C VAL A 120 -12.12 11.68 -2.56
N GLY A 121 -11.22 11.85 -3.53
CA GLY A 121 -10.66 13.15 -3.87
C GLY A 121 -11.72 14.17 -4.29
N GLU A 122 -12.75 13.77 -5.03
CA GLU A 122 -13.88 14.66 -5.38
C GLU A 122 -14.62 15.15 -4.14
N VAL A 123 -14.85 14.28 -3.16
CA VAL A 123 -15.46 14.66 -1.87
C VAL A 123 -14.57 15.65 -1.13
N MET A 124 -13.27 15.35 -1.00
CA MET A 124 -12.32 16.22 -0.31
C MET A 124 -12.16 17.58 -1.00
N LEU A 125 -12.19 17.63 -2.34
CA LEU A 125 -12.12 18.85 -3.11
C LEU A 125 -13.37 19.74 -2.91
N LYS A 126 -14.55 19.13 -2.75
CA LYS A 126 -15.79 19.84 -2.38
C LYS A 126 -15.74 20.34 -0.93
N GLN A 127 -15.13 19.57 -0.03
CA GLN A 127 -14.91 19.96 1.37
C GLN A 127 -13.86 21.07 1.52
N GLY A 128 -13.01 21.30 0.52
CA GLY A 128 -11.86 22.21 0.61
C GLY A 128 -10.73 21.69 1.54
N ALA A 129 -10.82 20.44 1.98
CA ALA A 129 -9.86 19.83 2.90
C ALA A 129 -9.86 18.31 2.78
N GLY A 130 -8.66 17.69 2.88
CA GLY A 130 -8.50 16.25 2.92
C GLY A 130 -7.07 15.82 2.72
N HIS A 131 -6.79 14.53 2.96
CA HIS A 131 -5.48 13.96 2.71
C HIS A 131 -5.59 12.50 2.26
N ILE A 132 -5.03 12.19 1.10
CA ILE A 132 -4.95 10.84 0.55
C ILE A 132 -3.53 10.31 0.73
N ILE A 133 -3.41 9.13 1.32
CA ILE A 133 -2.15 8.42 1.50
C ILE A 133 -2.19 7.14 0.67
N ASN A 134 -1.41 7.08 -0.39
CA ASN A 134 -1.30 5.92 -1.28
C ASN A 134 -0.07 5.08 -0.93
N VAL A 135 -0.27 3.79 -0.64
CA VAL A 135 0.83 2.85 -0.40
C VAL A 135 1.30 2.29 -1.74
N ALA A 136 2.43 2.84 -2.21
CA ALA A 136 3.17 2.36 -3.36
C ALA A 136 4.19 1.28 -2.95
N SER A 137 5.41 1.32 -3.48
CA SER A 137 6.54 0.45 -3.14
C SER A 137 7.83 1.03 -3.69
N LEU A 138 8.97 0.70 -3.11
CA LEU A 138 10.29 0.97 -3.73
C LEU A 138 10.44 0.26 -5.09
N ALA A 139 9.71 -0.84 -5.33
CA ALA A 139 9.63 -1.47 -6.63
C ALA A 139 9.00 -0.57 -7.71
N GLY A 140 8.22 0.45 -7.31
CA GLY A 140 7.69 1.47 -8.22
C GLY A 140 8.71 2.58 -8.58
N LEU A 141 9.81 2.69 -7.83
CA LEU A 141 10.92 3.59 -8.14
C LEU A 141 12.06 2.85 -8.87
N SER A 142 12.38 1.63 -8.40
CA SER A 142 13.42 0.80 -8.99
C SER A 142 12.79 -0.52 -9.43
N PRO A 143 12.56 -0.71 -10.74
CA PRO A 143 11.94 -1.92 -11.26
C PRO A 143 12.70 -3.17 -10.79
N THR A 144 11.97 -4.16 -10.30
CA THR A 144 12.54 -5.35 -9.70
C THR A 144 12.25 -6.56 -10.59
N PRO A 145 13.27 -7.22 -11.19
CA PRO A 145 13.09 -8.49 -11.88
C PRO A 145 12.32 -9.51 -11.02
N GLY A 146 11.36 -10.20 -11.63
CA GLY A 146 10.39 -11.04 -10.94
C GLY A 146 9.14 -10.31 -10.45
N ASN A 147 9.13 -8.97 -10.53
CA ASN A 147 8.00 -8.12 -10.12
C ASN A 147 7.61 -7.08 -11.18
N ALA A 148 7.80 -7.35 -12.46
CA ALA A 148 7.63 -6.37 -13.54
C ALA A 148 6.23 -5.71 -13.53
N LEU A 149 5.16 -6.51 -13.48
CA LEU A 149 3.78 -5.99 -13.47
C LEU A 149 3.49 -5.19 -12.19
N TYR A 150 3.96 -5.69 -11.04
CA TYR A 150 3.82 -4.99 -9.77
C TYR A 150 4.60 -3.66 -9.75
N SER A 151 5.82 -3.65 -10.29
CA SER A 151 6.64 -2.44 -10.44
C SER A 151 5.95 -1.42 -11.33
N ALA A 152 5.38 -1.84 -12.46
CA ALA A 152 4.62 -0.98 -13.37
C ALA A 152 3.40 -0.36 -12.65
N ALA A 153 2.61 -1.19 -11.93
CA ALA A 153 1.43 -0.71 -11.21
C ALA A 153 1.79 0.27 -10.10
N LYS A 154 2.78 -0.05 -9.26
CA LYS A 154 3.20 0.82 -8.14
C LYS A 154 3.95 2.07 -8.60
N GLY A 155 4.67 2.00 -9.72
CA GLY A 155 5.25 3.16 -10.41
C GLY A 155 4.18 4.10 -10.98
N GLY A 156 3.17 3.54 -11.64
CA GLY A 156 2.02 4.28 -12.14
C GLY A 156 1.24 4.97 -11.01
N LEU A 157 0.96 4.25 -9.91
CA LEU A 157 0.28 4.82 -8.73
C LEU A 157 1.09 5.97 -8.12
N ARG A 158 2.41 5.79 -7.97
CA ARG A 158 3.30 6.84 -7.48
C ARG A 158 3.22 8.10 -8.35
N ASN A 159 3.38 7.96 -9.66
CA ASN A 159 3.39 9.10 -10.58
C ASN A 159 2.03 9.81 -10.64
N ALA A 160 0.92 9.07 -10.69
CA ALA A 160 -0.42 9.65 -10.65
C ALA A 160 -0.69 10.39 -9.33
N SER A 161 -0.21 9.84 -8.20
CA SER A 161 -0.35 10.48 -6.88
C SER A 161 0.42 11.80 -6.80
N ILE A 162 1.64 11.85 -7.35
CA ILE A 162 2.46 13.07 -7.39
C ILE A 162 1.78 14.14 -8.25
N ALA A 163 1.26 13.76 -9.43
CA ALA A 163 0.52 14.68 -10.29
C ALA A 163 -0.71 15.25 -9.59
N ALA A 164 -1.55 14.39 -9.00
CA ALA A 164 -2.72 14.81 -8.24
C ALA A 164 -2.38 15.70 -7.03
N ALA A 165 -1.26 15.43 -6.35
CA ALA A 165 -0.79 16.28 -5.25
C ALA A 165 -0.52 17.71 -5.70
N VAL A 166 0.10 17.89 -6.88
CA VAL A 166 0.36 19.22 -7.47
C VAL A 166 -0.95 19.92 -7.84
N GLU A 167 -1.86 19.20 -8.51
CA GLU A 167 -3.15 19.74 -8.97
C GLU A 167 -4.06 20.18 -7.81
N TRP A 168 -4.09 19.42 -6.70
CA TRP A 168 -5.07 19.58 -5.64
C TRP A 168 -4.60 20.41 -4.45
N ARG A 169 -3.29 20.64 -4.34
CA ARG A 169 -2.68 21.35 -3.20
C ARG A 169 -3.32 22.72 -2.91
N LYS A 170 -3.54 23.53 -3.95
CA LYS A 170 -4.17 24.85 -3.81
C LYS A 170 -5.65 24.79 -3.45
N ARG A 171 -6.26 23.61 -3.55
CA ARG A 171 -7.66 23.33 -3.22
C ARG A 171 -7.83 22.67 -1.86
N GLY A 172 -6.77 22.66 -1.03
CA GLY A 172 -6.81 22.14 0.34
C GLY A 172 -6.69 20.63 0.48
N VAL A 173 -6.43 19.90 -0.62
CA VAL A 173 -6.28 18.43 -0.60
C VAL A 173 -4.83 18.04 -0.78
N ALA A 174 -4.29 17.32 0.20
CA ALA A 174 -2.96 16.74 0.14
C ALA A 174 -3.00 15.32 -0.43
N VAL A 175 -1.93 14.91 -1.11
CA VAL A 175 -1.69 13.52 -1.50
C VAL A 175 -0.26 13.16 -1.13
N THR A 176 -0.07 12.08 -0.37
CA THR A 176 1.24 11.54 0.01
C THR A 176 1.41 10.13 -0.53
N VAL A 177 2.57 9.84 -1.08
CA VAL A 177 2.97 8.49 -1.47
C VAL A 177 3.87 7.90 -0.38
N VAL A 178 3.53 6.72 0.12
CA VAL A 178 4.39 5.93 0.99
C VAL A 178 4.91 4.73 0.21
N SER A 179 6.23 4.65 0.03
CA SER A 179 6.90 3.61 -0.75
C SER A 179 7.80 2.77 0.16
N PRO A 180 7.26 1.71 0.77
CA PRO A 180 8.06 0.79 1.58
C PRO A 180 8.91 -0.16 0.73
N ASP A 181 9.97 -0.69 1.33
CA ASP A 181 10.64 -1.93 0.92
C ASP A 181 9.77 -3.14 1.33
N LEU A 182 10.34 -4.33 1.44
CA LEU A 182 9.63 -5.52 1.89
C LEU A 182 9.07 -5.33 3.30
N VAL A 183 7.78 -5.58 3.50
CA VAL A 183 7.11 -5.50 4.81
C VAL A 183 6.70 -6.90 5.26
N ASP A 184 6.93 -7.24 6.53
CA ASP A 184 6.50 -8.52 7.09
C ASP A 184 4.96 -8.55 7.25
N THR A 185 4.31 -9.18 6.29
CA THR A 185 2.87 -9.25 6.12
C THR A 185 2.48 -10.61 5.54
N PRO A 186 1.19 -10.99 5.50
CA PRO A 186 0.75 -12.21 4.83
C PRO A 186 1.20 -12.33 3.36
N ILE A 187 1.42 -11.21 2.65
CA ILE A 187 1.97 -11.22 1.29
C ILE A 187 3.41 -11.78 1.30
N MET A 188 4.25 -11.36 2.24
CA MET A 188 5.60 -11.90 2.39
C MET A 188 5.59 -13.40 2.72
N GLN A 189 4.64 -13.86 3.53
CA GLN A 189 4.54 -15.29 3.88
C GLN A 189 4.32 -16.16 2.64
N LYS A 190 3.45 -15.74 1.72
CA LYS A 190 3.23 -16.43 0.44
C LYS A 190 4.50 -16.51 -0.42
N HIS A 191 5.35 -15.47 -0.38
CA HIS A 191 6.65 -15.50 -1.07
C HIS A 191 7.61 -16.50 -0.44
N LEU A 192 7.57 -16.65 0.89
CA LEU A 192 8.43 -17.60 1.60
C LEU A 192 8.03 -19.06 1.34
N GLU A 193 6.74 -19.33 1.16
CA GLU A 193 6.21 -20.67 0.97
C GLU A 193 6.45 -21.22 -0.45
N GLY A 194 6.41 -20.37 -1.47
CA GLY A 194 6.47 -20.81 -2.86
C GLY A 194 7.41 -20.07 -3.78
N GLY A 195 8.12 -19.02 -3.31
CA GLY A 195 8.96 -18.20 -4.17
C GLY A 195 10.32 -18.86 -4.50
N GLY A 196 10.72 -18.77 -5.75
CA GLY A 196 12.04 -19.18 -6.25
C GLY A 196 12.94 -17.98 -6.54
N ASP A 197 13.67 -18.04 -7.64
CA ASP A 197 14.61 -17.00 -8.10
C ASP A 197 13.92 -15.65 -8.36
N GLU A 198 12.64 -15.67 -8.72
CA GLU A 198 11.84 -14.47 -9.05
C GLU A 198 11.63 -13.54 -7.85
N VAL A 199 11.71 -14.07 -6.62
CA VAL A 199 11.59 -13.25 -5.41
C VAL A 199 12.94 -12.77 -4.88
N ALA A 200 14.05 -13.25 -5.41
CA ALA A 200 15.39 -13.03 -4.87
C ALA A 200 15.70 -11.54 -4.63
N LEU A 201 15.43 -10.67 -5.60
CA LEU A 201 15.74 -9.26 -5.48
C LEU A 201 14.90 -8.55 -4.40
N THR A 202 13.69 -9.01 -4.15
CA THR A 202 12.83 -8.52 -3.06
C THR A 202 13.51 -8.70 -1.69
N TYR A 203 14.31 -9.76 -1.54
CA TYR A 203 15.02 -10.07 -0.30
C TYR A 203 16.42 -9.44 -0.18
N THR A 204 16.83 -8.59 -1.12
CA THR A 204 18.10 -7.84 -1.00
C THR A 204 18.01 -6.66 -0.04
N GLY A 205 16.80 -6.20 0.23
CA GLY A 205 16.50 -5.04 1.04
C GLY A 205 16.37 -5.33 2.54
N VAL A 206 15.79 -4.37 3.25
CA VAL A 206 15.44 -4.49 4.66
C VAL A 206 14.02 -5.02 4.77
N THR A 207 13.77 -5.96 5.68
CA THR A 207 12.41 -6.32 6.04
C THR A 207 11.92 -5.34 7.08
N LEU A 208 10.89 -4.58 6.73
CA LEU A 208 10.21 -3.64 7.60
C LEU A 208 9.12 -4.37 8.37
N THR A 209 8.76 -3.81 9.52
CA THR A 209 7.59 -4.22 10.29
C THR A 209 6.38 -3.34 9.94
N VAL A 210 5.19 -3.77 10.32
CA VAL A 210 3.99 -2.92 10.20
C VAL A 210 4.06 -1.67 11.09
N VAL A 211 4.86 -1.71 12.17
CA VAL A 211 5.11 -0.57 13.06
C VAL A 211 5.94 0.53 12.36
N ASP A 212 6.90 0.13 11.51
CA ASP A 212 7.67 1.11 10.71
C ASP A 212 6.75 1.90 9.77
N LEU A 213 5.71 1.24 9.22
CA LEU A 213 4.72 1.90 8.38
C LEU A 213 3.76 2.76 9.19
N GLU A 214 3.38 2.34 10.39
CA GLU A 214 2.58 3.16 11.30
C GLU A 214 3.28 4.51 11.57
N GLN A 215 4.56 4.49 11.89
CA GLN A 215 5.35 5.71 12.08
C GLN A 215 5.36 6.60 10.83
N ALA A 216 5.46 5.99 9.64
CA ALA A 216 5.38 6.71 8.38
C ALA A 216 4.00 7.32 8.15
N PHE A 217 2.92 6.64 8.52
CA PHE A 217 1.56 7.15 8.38
C PHE A 217 1.30 8.31 9.35
N TRP A 218 1.74 8.22 10.61
CA TRP A 218 1.69 9.35 11.54
C TRP A 218 2.46 10.56 11.00
N LYS A 219 3.65 10.32 10.44
CA LYS A 219 4.44 11.36 9.79
C LYS A 219 3.70 11.95 8.57
N ALA A 220 3.10 11.10 7.73
CA ALA A 220 2.31 11.56 6.59
C ALA A 220 1.17 12.48 7.02
N MET A 221 0.38 12.07 8.02
CA MET A 221 -0.75 12.86 8.54
C MET A 221 -0.33 14.21 9.10
N ARG A 222 0.80 14.26 9.83
CA ARG A 222 1.31 15.49 10.45
C ARG A 222 1.93 16.45 9.43
N ASP A 223 2.87 15.95 8.61
CA ASP A 223 3.77 16.79 7.81
C ASP A 223 3.30 16.95 6.36
N LYS A 224 2.37 16.09 5.90
CA LYS A 224 1.83 16.02 4.53
C LYS A 224 2.92 16.08 3.43
N PRO A 225 4.01 15.30 3.54
CA PRO A 225 5.07 15.31 2.53
C PRO A 225 4.55 14.70 1.23
N LEU A 226 5.17 15.06 0.11
CA LEU A 226 4.83 14.47 -1.19
C LEU A 226 5.14 12.98 -1.23
N GLU A 227 6.26 12.56 -0.63
CA GLU A 227 6.74 11.18 -0.69
C GLU A 227 7.49 10.77 0.59
N ILE A 228 7.22 9.55 1.07
CA ILE A 228 7.96 8.89 2.14
C ILE A 228 8.47 7.54 1.61
N ASN A 229 9.80 7.38 1.56
CA ASN A 229 10.44 6.13 1.16
C ASN A 229 11.03 5.43 2.40
N LEU A 230 10.78 4.13 2.54
CA LEU A 230 11.19 3.34 3.71
C LEU A 230 12.01 2.11 3.29
N PRO A 231 13.20 1.93 3.86
CA PRO A 231 13.95 2.93 4.63
C PRO A 231 14.49 4.05 3.72
N ARG A 232 14.76 5.22 4.28
CA ARG A 232 15.13 6.42 3.48
C ARG A 232 16.32 6.18 2.56
N TRP A 233 17.37 5.51 3.06
CA TRP A 233 18.58 5.25 2.26
C TRP A 233 18.30 4.35 1.04
N ARG A 234 17.40 3.37 1.18
CA ARG A 234 16.98 2.52 0.05
C ARG A 234 16.18 3.33 -0.97
N GLY A 235 15.36 4.26 -0.52
CA GLY A 235 14.66 5.19 -1.39
C GLY A 235 15.62 6.02 -2.24
N TRP A 236 16.74 6.48 -1.67
CA TRP A 236 17.80 7.17 -2.42
C TRP A 236 18.46 6.26 -3.47
N LEU A 237 18.80 5.02 -3.11
CA LEU A 237 19.35 4.06 -4.06
C LEU A 237 18.36 3.73 -5.19
N ALA A 238 17.07 3.58 -4.87
CA ALA A 238 16.03 3.34 -5.85
C ALA A 238 15.90 4.52 -6.84
N LYS A 239 16.01 5.76 -6.36
CA LYS A 239 16.03 6.96 -7.22
C LYS A 239 17.26 7.03 -8.11
N LEU A 240 18.45 6.68 -7.61
CA LEU A 240 19.66 6.58 -8.43
C LEU A 240 19.51 5.53 -9.54
N ASN A 241 18.96 4.36 -9.21
CA ASN A 241 18.69 3.34 -10.22
C ASN A 241 17.63 3.79 -11.24
N HIS A 242 16.66 4.62 -10.83
CA HIS A 242 15.68 5.19 -11.75
C HIS A 242 16.33 6.14 -12.77
N VAL A 243 17.34 6.92 -12.34
CA VAL A 243 18.09 7.84 -13.23
C VAL A 243 19.02 7.06 -14.17
N ASN A 244 19.62 5.97 -13.70
CA ASN A 244 20.50 5.13 -14.53
C ASN A 244 20.12 3.64 -14.39
N PRO A 245 19.07 3.18 -15.10
CA PRO A 245 18.60 1.80 -15.00
C PRO A 245 19.58 0.77 -15.55
N SER A 246 20.56 1.18 -16.37
CA SER A 246 21.60 0.27 -16.89
C SER A 246 22.48 -0.34 -15.78
N LEU A 247 22.54 0.28 -14.61
CA LEU A 247 23.23 -0.28 -13.45
C LEU A 247 22.69 -1.67 -13.06
N MET A 248 21.40 -1.93 -13.33
CA MET A 248 20.79 -3.24 -13.03
C MET A 248 21.42 -4.39 -13.81
N PHE A 249 21.91 -4.19 -15.02
CA PHE A 249 22.58 -5.24 -15.78
C PHE A 249 23.83 -5.76 -15.06
N TRP A 250 24.55 -4.89 -14.38
CA TRP A 250 25.76 -5.23 -13.63
C TRP A 250 25.45 -5.75 -12.21
N LEU A 251 24.41 -5.22 -11.59
CA LEU A 251 24.07 -5.52 -10.20
C LEU A 251 23.16 -6.74 -10.05
N TYR A 252 22.50 -7.18 -11.12
CA TYR A 252 21.46 -8.21 -11.05
C TYR A 252 21.97 -9.52 -10.45
N GLU A 253 23.01 -10.12 -11.02
CA GLU A 253 23.52 -11.42 -10.56
C GLU A 253 24.08 -11.39 -9.12
N PRO A 254 24.91 -10.40 -8.73
CA PRO A 254 25.34 -10.29 -7.33
C PRO A 254 24.18 -10.10 -6.36
N MET A 255 23.20 -9.26 -6.71
CA MET A 255 22.03 -9.03 -5.89
C MET A 255 21.15 -10.27 -5.80
N LYS A 256 20.92 -10.99 -6.89
CA LYS A 256 20.17 -12.24 -6.93
C LYS A 256 20.78 -13.27 -5.97
N LYS A 257 22.10 -13.51 -6.06
CA LYS A 257 22.81 -14.43 -5.16
C LYS A 257 22.67 -14.04 -3.69
N ARG A 258 22.80 -12.75 -3.38
CA ARG A 258 22.61 -12.23 -2.01
C ARG A 258 21.17 -12.42 -1.52
N GLY A 259 20.20 -12.12 -2.37
CA GLY A 259 18.78 -12.27 -2.05
C GLY A 259 18.38 -13.71 -1.79
N MET A 260 18.86 -14.65 -2.61
CA MET A 260 18.62 -16.08 -2.42
C MET A 260 19.17 -16.58 -1.09
N LYS A 261 20.43 -16.28 -0.78
CA LYS A 261 21.02 -16.65 0.53
C LYS A 261 20.21 -16.13 1.70
N ARG A 262 19.69 -14.91 1.60
CA ARG A 262 18.86 -14.32 2.66
C ARG A 262 17.49 -14.99 2.75
N LEU A 263 16.86 -15.27 1.61
CA LEU A 263 15.57 -15.98 1.55
C LEU A 263 15.69 -17.36 2.24
N GLU A 264 16.71 -18.13 1.93
CA GLU A 264 16.97 -19.43 2.54
C GLU A 264 17.17 -19.30 4.06
N ARG A 265 17.95 -18.30 4.51
CA ARG A 265 18.14 -18.05 5.94
C ARG A 265 16.83 -17.75 6.64
N ILE A 266 16.00 -16.86 6.09
CA ILE A 266 14.69 -16.50 6.69
C ILE A 266 13.78 -17.71 6.74
N ARG A 267 13.76 -18.56 5.71
CA ARG A 267 13.00 -19.80 5.68
C ARG A 267 13.42 -20.74 6.82
N LYS A 268 14.74 -20.93 7.00
CA LYS A 268 15.28 -21.77 8.05
C LYS A 268 14.91 -21.26 9.44
N GLU A 269 15.14 -19.99 9.72
CA GLU A 269 14.78 -19.33 10.99
C GLU A 269 13.29 -19.48 11.32
N ARG A 270 12.40 -19.35 10.32
CA ARG A 270 10.94 -19.52 10.55
C ARG A 270 10.54 -20.99 10.79
N LEU A 271 11.23 -21.95 10.19
CA LEU A 271 10.98 -23.38 10.45
C LEU A 271 11.44 -23.78 11.86
N GLU A 272 12.55 -23.22 12.35
CA GLU A 272 13.04 -23.45 13.71
C GLU A 272 12.10 -22.85 14.77
N ASN A 273 11.53 -21.67 14.52
CA ASN A 273 10.59 -21.00 15.42
C ASN A 273 9.16 -21.60 15.43
N ARG A 274 8.87 -22.54 14.53
CA ARG A 274 7.58 -23.28 14.50
C ARG A 274 7.63 -24.62 15.26
N LYS A 275 8.82 -25.05 15.69
CA LYS A 275 9.05 -26.21 16.56
C LYS A 275 9.06 -25.81 18.01
#